data_8443baaf22f6e4be54259a3207da12aa
#
_entry.id   8443baaf22f6e4be54259a3207da12aa
#
_cell.length_a   1.000
_cell.length_b   1.000
_cell.length_c   1.000
_cell.angle_alpha   90.00
_cell.angle_beta   90.00
_cell.angle_gamma   90.00
#
_symmetry.space_group_name_H-M   'P 1'
#
loop_
_entity.id
_entity.type
_entity.pdbx_description
1 polymer ?
#
loop_
_entity_poly.entity_id
_entity_poly.type
_entity_poly.pdbx_seq_one_letter_code
_entity_poly.pdbx_strand_id
1 'polypeptide(L)'
;MASAKTPKSKATTLTVVPDKLERHYHKLVMPSTLAHVTAGELPAGRSVDVKPYGKLHPLAADAYMALRDAAFAAGVKTFKPTSAADTYRSISTQTAGFLARYQTQPIAGASTRVWKGNTYYLKAGNAPMAAPGTSRHNLGLAVDISDASAKDRMDFMVGNIQAYGFTWEVQSEPWHIFYYVGDRVPALVQQWKQAKSLL
;
A
#
# COMPACT_ATOMS: atom_id res chain seq x y z
N MET A 1 -52.28 -11.57 -24.70
CA MET A 1 -51.18 -11.95 -23.79
C MET A 1 -50.25 -10.78 -23.68
N ALA A 2 -50.25 -10.07 -22.55
CA ALA A 2 -49.44 -8.89 -22.31
C ALA A 2 -48.17 -9.29 -21.58
N SER A 3 -47.02 -9.00 -22.19
CA SER A 3 -45.69 -9.27 -21.60
C SER A 3 -45.36 -8.20 -20.56
N ALA A 4 -45.18 -8.62 -19.31
CA ALA A 4 -44.79 -7.74 -18.23
C ALA A 4 -43.28 -7.46 -18.31
N LYS A 5 -42.92 -6.18 -18.52
CA LYS A 5 -41.54 -5.70 -18.41
C LYS A 5 -41.15 -5.54 -16.94
N THR A 6 -40.15 -6.31 -16.50
CA THR A 6 -39.51 -6.19 -15.19
C THR A 6 -38.75 -4.86 -15.10
N PRO A 7 -38.92 -4.07 -14.03
CA PRO A 7 -38.17 -2.83 -13.87
C PRO A 7 -36.71 -3.12 -13.51
N LYS A 8 -35.77 -2.57 -14.29
CA LYS A 8 -34.35 -2.56 -13.95
C LYS A 8 -34.11 -1.64 -12.75
N SER A 9 -33.75 -2.21 -11.62
CA SER A 9 -33.30 -1.47 -10.45
C SER A 9 -32.02 -0.70 -10.79
N LYS A 10 -32.10 0.63 -10.77
CA LYS A 10 -30.91 1.50 -10.78
C LYS A 10 -30.29 1.45 -9.40
N ALA A 11 -29.12 0.84 -9.27
CA ALA A 11 -28.28 0.97 -8.10
C ALA A 11 -27.86 2.44 -7.97
N THR A 12 -28.45 3.14 -7.00
CA THR A 12 -28.04 4.50 -6.64
C THR A 12 -26.77 4.38 -5.81
N THR A 13 -25.64 4.59 -6.44
CA THR A 13 -24.36 4.74 -5.72
C THR A 13 -24.38 6.12 -5.08
N LEU A 14 -24.66 6.17 -3.78
CA LEU A 14 -24.49 7.39 -2.97
C LEU A 14 -22.98 7.63 -2.82
N THR A 15 -22.43 8.46 -3.68
CA THR A 15 -21.09 9.01 -3.51
C THR A 15 -21.21 10.16 -2.51
N VAL A 16 -20.96 9.90 -1.24
CA VAL A 16 -20.73 10.97 -0.26
C VAL A 16 -19.36 11.55 -0.59
N VAL A 17 -19.33 12.71 -1.24
CA VAL A 17 -18.11 13.50 -1.40
C VAL A 17 -17.88 14.22 -0.08
N PRO A 18 -16.84 13.92 0.69
CA PRO A 18 -16.53 14.65 1.91
C PRO A 18 -16.15 16.10 1.55
N ASP A 19 -16.61 17.06 2.34
CA ASP A 19 -16.37 18.51 2.14
C ASP A 19 -14.88 18.91 2.24
N LYS A 20 -14.03 18.03 2.76
CA LYS A 20 -12.56 18.08 2.73
C LYS A 20 -12.01 16.70 2.52
N LEU A 21 -11.28 16.54 1.43
CA LEU A 21 -10.50 15.34 1.14
C LEU A 21 -9.23 15.35 2.01
N GLU A 22 -9.29 14.68 3.17
CA GLU A 22 -8.16 14.57 4.10
C GLU A 22 -7.58 13.16 4.11
N ARG A 23 -6.24 13.06 4.16
CA ARG A 23 -5.56 11.78 4.33
C ARG A 23 -5.72 11.30 5.76
N HIS A 24 -6.10 10.04 5.93
CA HIS A 24 -6.23 9.42 7.23
C HIS A 24 -5.06 8.50 7.54
N TYR A 25 -4.70 8.42 8.82
CA TYR A 25 -3.55 7.67 9.31
C TYR A 25 -4.00 6.72 10.40
N HIS A 26 -3.84 5.42 10.17
CA HIS A 26 -4.22 4.38 11.11
C HIS A 26 -2.98 3.59 11.56
N LYS A 27 -3.04 3.08 12.78
CA LYS A 27 -2.00 2.17 13.28
C LYS A 27 -2.14 0.81 12.59
N LEU A 28 -0.99 0.17 12.33
CA LEU A 28 -0.97 -1.19 11.83
C LEU A 28 -1.55 -2.16 12.86
N VAL A 29 -2.56 -2.93 12.45
CA VAL A 29 -2.90 -4.20 13.07
C VAL A 29 -2.14 -5.28 12.30
N MET A 30 -1.27 -6.02 12.98
CA MET A 30 -0.44 -7.02 12.32
C MET A 30 -1.30 -8.24 11.93
N PRO A 31 -1.22 -8.74 10.68
CA PRO A 31 -1.81 -10.02 10.34
C PRO A 31 -1.24 -11.16 11.22
N SER A 32 -2.08 -12.10 11.64
CA SER A 32 -1.66 -13.21 12.50
C SER A 32 -0.53 -14.05 11.90
N THR A 33 -0.52 -14.18 10.57
CA THR A 33 0.55 -14.85 9.80
C THR A 33 1.91 -14.17 9.90
N LEU A 34 1.95 -12.91 10.36
CA LEU A 34 3.16 -12.11 10.56
C LEU A 34 3.48 -11.85 12.05
N ALA A 35 2.62 -12.30 12.99
CA ALA A 35 2.77 -12.01 14.42
C ALA A 35 4.10 -12.53 15.02
N HIS A 36 4.69 -13.56 14.43
CA HIS A 36 5.93 -14.19 14.88
C HIS A 36 7.14 -13.91 13.97
N VAL A 37 7.01 -12.94 13.06
CA VAL A 37 8.09 -12.58 12.13
C VAL A 37 9.10 -11.68 12.83
N THR A 38 10.06 -12.30 13.52
CA THR A 38 11.14 -11.58 14.26
C THR A 38 12.15 -10.92 13.34
N ALA A 39 12.34 -11.43 12.13
CA ALA A 39 13.29 -10.89 11.15
C ALA A 39 12.80 -9.60 10.45
N GLY A 40 11.56 -9.15 10.69
CA GLY A 40 10.99 -7.97 10.03
C GLY A 40 10.83 -8.13 8.52
N GLU A 41 10.77 -9.37 8.01
CA GLU A 41 10.65 -9.71 6.59
C GLU A 41 9.58 -10.76 6.36
N LEU A 42 8.83 -10.63 5.27
CA LEU A 42 7.84 -11.63 4.85
C LEU A 42 8.54 -12.97 4.59
N PRO A 43 8.10 -14.06 5.23
CA PRO A 43 8.72 -15.37 5.02
C PRO A 43 8.70 -15.80 3.55
N ALA A 44 9.75 -16.50 3.12
CA ALA A 44 9.87 -17.01 1.75
C ALA A 44 8.64 -17.83 1.34
N GLY A 45 8.16 -17.63 0.12
CA GLY A 45 6.97 -18.31 -0.41
C GLY A 45 5.63 -17.78 0.11
N ARG A 46 5.62 -16.75 0.97
CA ARG A 46 4.40 -16.14 1.51
C ARG A 46 3.93 -14.90 0.76
N SER A 47 4.61 -14.51 -0.31
CA SER A 47 4.20 -13.40 -1.18
C SER A 47 3.38 -13.88 -2.37
N VAL A 48 2.46 -13.03 -2.84
CA VAL A 48 1.62 -13.23 -4.02
C VAL A 48 1.94 -12.14 -5.04
N ASP A 49 2.03 -12.52 -6.31
CA ASP A 49 2.26 -11.58 -7.40
C ASP A 49 1.07 -10.63 -7.56
N VAL A 50 1.35 -9.36 -7.81
CA VAL A 50 0.35 -8.34 -8.10
C VAL A 50 0.60 -7.66 -9.44
N LYS A 51 -0.46 -7.15 -10.07
CA LYS A 51 -0.35 -6.47 -11.36
C LYS A 51 -0.11 -4.97 -11.18
N PRO A 52 0.64 -4.33 -12.09
CA PRO A 52 1.28 -4.93 -13.28
C PRO A 52 2.56 -5.69 -12.95
N TYR A 53 3.14 -5.50 -11.79
CA TYR A 53 4.36 -6.13 -11.27
C TYR A 53 4.47 -5.97 -9.76
N GLY A 54 5.33 -6.77 -9.14
CA GLY A 54 5.61 -6.76 -7.70
C GLY A 54 4.93 -7.91 -6.98
N LYS A 55 5.13 -7.94 -5.66
CA LYS A 55 4.60 -8.97 -4.77
C LYS A 55 4.10 -8.34 -3.47
N LEU A 56 3.08 -8.92 -2.85
CA LEU A 56 2.57 -8.50 -1.56
C LEU A 56 2.24 -9.72 -0.67
N HIS A 57 2.05 -9.48 0.61
CA HIS A 57 1.39 -10.42 1.52
C HIS A 57 -0.01 -10.75 1.00
N PRO A 58 -0.52 -11.99 1.07
CA PRO A 58 -1.77 -12.39 0.44
C PRO A 58 -2.96 -11.44 0.71
N LEU A 59 -3.16 -11.03 1.98
CA LEU A 59 -4.25 -10.11 2.35
C LEU A 59 -4.08 -8.73 1.71
N ALA A 60 -2.86 -8.20 1.69
CA ALA A 60 -2.55 -6.93 1.06
C ALA A 60 -2.64 -7.03 -0.48
N ALA A 61 -2.29 -8.18 -1.06
CA ALA A 61 -2.40 -8.44 -2.49
C ALA A 61 -3.85 -8.41 -2.97
N ASP A 62 -4.76 -9.15 -2.31
CA ASP A 62 -6.18 -9.14 -2.62
C ASP A 62 -6.76 -7.73 -2.52
N ALA A 63 -6.44 -7.03 -1.43
CA ALA A 63 -6.88 -5.66 -1.18
C ALA A 63 -6.37 -4.66 -2.23
N TYR A 64 -5.09 -4.75 -2.58
CA TYR A 64 -4.49 -3.90 -3.62
C TYR A 64 -5.08 -4.17 -5.00
N MET A 65 -5.27 -5.42 -5.38
CA MET A 65 -5.85 -5.77 -6.67
C MET A 65 -7.30 -5.30 -6.80
N ALA A 66 -8.10 -5.41 -5.73
CA ALA A 66 -9.44 -4.88 -5.67
C ALA A 66 -9.47 -3.35 -5.78
N LEU A 67 -8.60 -2.66 -5.05
CA LEU A 67 -8.44 -1.20 -5.09
C LEU A 67 -8.00 -0.73 -6.48
N ARG A 68 -7.05 -1.43 -7.12
CA ARG A 68 -6.58 -1.14 -8.47
C ARG A 68 -7.69 -1.29 -9.51
N ASP A 69 -8.47 -2.37 -9.46
CA ASP A 69 -9.59 -2.59 -10.37
C ASP A 69 -10.66 -1.48 -10.19
N ALA A 70 -10.91 -1.05 -8.95
CA ALA A 70 -11.80 0.08 -8.66
C ALA A 70 -11.25 1.41 -9.21
N ALA A 71 -9.94 1.67 -9.08
CA ALA A 71 -9.30 2.84 -9.68
C ALA A 71 -9.47 2.86 -11.20
N PHE A 72 -9.28 1.72 -11.83
CA PHE A 72 -9.45 1.57 -13.29
C PHE A 72 -10.91 1.80 -13.71
N ALA A 73 -11.87 1.30 -12.95
CA ALA A 73 -13.29 1.55 -13.18
C ALA A 73 -13.66 3.04 -13.02
N ALA A 74 -12.99 3.73 -12.09
CA ALA A 74 -13.12 5.18 -11.88
C ALA A 74 -12.36 6.04 -12.90
N GLY A 75 -11.69 5.42 -13.89
CA GLY A 75 -10.94 6.14 -14.94
C GLY A 75 -9.46 6.37 -14.61
N VAL A 76 -8.97 6.05 -13.41
CA VAL A 76 -7.56 6.20 -13.01
C VAL A 76 -6.75 5.01 -13.53
N LYS A 77 -6.55 4.96 -14.84
CA LYS A 77 -5.94 3.82 -15.57
C LYS A 77 -4.46 3.59 -15.27
N THR A 78 -3.78 4.57 -14.67
CA THR A 78 -2.36 4.53 -14.33
C THR A 78 -2.10 4.21 -12.86
N PHE A 79 -3.14 3.77 -12.10
CA PHE A 79 -3.00 3.36 -10.70
C PHE A 79 -2.16 2.08 -10.59
N LYS A 80 -0.89 2.25 -10.22
CA LYS A 80 0.09 1.15 -10.16
C LYS A 80 1.25 1.49 -9.23
N PRO A 81 2.04 0.51 -8.75
CA PRO A 81 3.30 0.78 -8.08
C PRO A 81 4.28 1.51 -9.01
N THR A 82 5.25 2.25 -8.46
CA THR A 82 6.31 2.89 -9.24
C THR A 82 7.25 1.85 -9.85
N SER A 83 7.62 0.83 -9.05
CA SER A 83 8.41 -0.32 -9.48
C SER A 83 8.03 -1.58 -8.70
N ALA A 84 8.57 -2.73 -9.07
CA ALA A 84 8.35 -3.97 -8.31
C ALA A 84 8.89 -3.89 -6.87
N ALA A 85 9.97 -3.12 -6.63
CA ALA A 85 10.54 -2.91 -5.30
C ALA A 85 9.70 -1.97 -4.41
N ASP A 86 8.70 -1.29 -5.00
CA ASP A 86 7.76 -0.41 -4.30
C ASP A 86 6.48 -1.16 -3.84
N THR A 87 6.55 -2.48 -3.86
CA THR A 87 5.66 -3.42 -3.19
C THR A 87 6.46 -4.19 -2.13
N TYR A 88 6.52 -5.53 -2.16
CA TYR A 88 7.45 -6.26 -1.31
C TYR A 88 8.91 -5.96 -1.67
N ARG A 89 9.71 -5.67 -0.65
CA ARG A 89 11.14 -5.43 -0.76
C ARG A 89 11.86 -6.29 0.28
N SER A 90 12.76 -7.17 -0.15
CA SER A 90 13.55 -7.98 0.76
C SER A 90 14.44 -7.13 1.68
N ILE A 91 14.79 -7.65 2.85
CA ILE A 91 15.74 -6.96 3.74
C ILE A 91 17.09 -6.76 3.03
N SER A 92 17.53 -7.68 2.19
CA SER A 92 18.77 -7.52 1.42
C SER A 92 18.70 -6.32 0.46
N THR A 93 17.62 -6.18 -0.29
CA THR A 93 17.38 -5.02 -1.17
C THR A 93 17.24 -3.73 -0.37
N GLN A 94 16.51 -3.76 0.77
CA GLN A 94 16.38 -2.63 1.67
C GLN A 94 17.74 -2.20 2.22
N THR A 95 18.60 -3.16 2.62
CA THR A 95 19.94 -2.91 3.16
C THR A 95 20.82 -2.24 2.11
N ALA A 96 20.83 -2.74 0.88
CA ALA A 96 21.61 -2.13 -0.20
C ALA A 96 21.17 -0.68 -0.45
N GLY A 97 19.86 -0.43 -0.56
CA GLY A 97 19.31 0.91 -0.73
C GLY A 97 19.57 1.83 0.45
N PHE A 98 19.53 1.31 1.68
CA PHE A 98 19.83 2.05 2.89
C PHE A 98 21.29 2.49 2.95
N LEU A 99 22.25 1.56 2.73
CA LEU A 99 23.67 1.85 2.77
C LEU A 99 24.13 2.76 1.61
N ALA A 100 23.42 2.73 0.49
CA ALA A 100 23.66 3.68 -0.60
C ALA A 100 23.32 5.13 -0.19
N ARG A 101 22.26 5.32 0.62
CA ARG A 101 21.71 6.63 1.03
C ARG A 101 22.25 7.16 2.35
N TYR A 102 22.72 6.29 3.23
CA TYR A 102 23.17 6.65 4.59
C TYR A 102 24.62 6.27 4.81
N GLN A 103 25.27 6.96 5.76
CA GLN A 103 26.63 6.69 6.23
C GLN A 103 26.72 6.85 7.74
N THR A 104 27.76 6.26 8.33
CA THR A 104 28.01 6.37 9.80
C THR A 104 28.74 7.63 10.21
N GLN A 105 29.49 8.27 9.27
CA GLN A 105 30.11 9.57 9.54
C GLN A 105 29.02 10.61 9.80
N PRO A 106 29.10 11.38 10.91
CA PRO A 106 28.15 12.43 11.22
C PRO A 106 28.05 13.48 10.10
N ILE A 107 26.81 13.88 9.81
CA ILE A 107 26.50 15.01 8.92
C ILE A 107 25.62 15.97 9.72
N ALA A 108 26.09 17.21 9.92
CA ALA A 108 25.34 18.22 10.66
C ALA A 108 23.96 18.48 10.02
N GLY A 109 22.91 18.43 10.84
CA GLY A 109 21.52 18.67 10.40
C GLY A 109 20.90 17.56 9.56
N ALA A 110 21.61 16.45 9.28
CA ALA A 110 21.06 15.35 8.50
C ALA A 110 20.02 14.53 9.29
N SER A 111 19.02 14.03 8.62
CA SER A 111 18.09 13.02 9.16
C SER A 111 18.86 11.75 9.51
N THR A 112 18.53 11.13 10.64
CA THR A 112 19.24 9.94 11.13
C THR A 112 18.33 8.72 11.23
N ARG A 113 18.97 7.54 11.21
CA ARG A 113 18.35 6.24 11.53
C ARG A 113 19.32 5.45 12.41
N VAL A 114 18.77 4.68 13.34
CA VAL A 114 19.55 3.70 14.11
C VAL A 114 19.35 2.32 13.50
N TRP A 115 20.45 1.63 13.22
CA TRP A 115 20.42 0.26 12.70
C TRP A 115 21.63 -0.53 13.24
N LYS A 116 21.38 -1.72 13.78
CA LYS A 116 22.40 -2.58 14.41
C LYS A 116 23.27 -1.83 15.42
N GLY A 117 22.64 -0.98 16.26
CA GLY A 117 23.31 -0.21 17.29
C GLY A 117 24.13 1.01 16.82
N ASN A 118 24.20 1.26 15.51
CA ASN A 118 24.91 2.42 14.94
C ASN A 118 23.92 3.49 14.48
N THR A 119 24.32 4.76 14.62
CA THR A 119 23.60 5.89 14.00
C THR A 119 24.09 6.10 12.56
N TYR A 120 23.15 6.20 11.65
CA TYR A 120 23.38 6.47 10.23
C TYR A 120 22.79 7.83 9.86
N TYR A 121 23.52 8.60 9.09
CA TYR A 121 23.19 9.96 8.66
C TYR A 121 22.85 9.95 7.17
N LEU A 122 21.74 10.58 6.81
CA LEU A 122 21.29 10.68 5.41
C LEU A 122 22.26 11.56 4.62
N LYS A 123 22.81 11.03 3.54
CA LYS A 123 23.64 11.78 2.60
C LYS A 123 22.83 12.83 1.87
N ALA A 124 23.40 13.98 1.58
CA ALA A 124 22.76 15.06 0.82
C ALA A 124 22.21 14.55 -0.52
N GLY A 125 21.04 15.08 -0.93
CA GLY A 125 20.41 14.74 -2.20
C GLY A 125 19.66 13.40 -2.21
N ASN A 126 19.66 12.64 -1.11
CA ASN A 126 18.93 11.37 -1.04
C ASN A 126 17.59 11.51 -0.33
N ALA A 127 16.59 10.78 -0.80
CA ALA A 127 15.32 10.63 -0.09
C ALA A 127 15.50 9.72 1.14
N PRO A 128 14.84 10.02 2.29
CA PRO A 128 14.85 9.18 3.46
C PRO A 128 14.35 7.76 3.16
N MET A 129 14.85 6.79 3.92
CA MET A 129 14.46 5.39 3.86
C MET A 129 14.41 4.80 5.26
N ALA A 130 13.50 3.89 5.52
CA ALA A 130 13.45 3.15 6.78
C ALA A 130 14.69 2.25 6.95
N ALA A 131 15.11 2.05 8.18
CA ALA A 131 16.18 1.10 8.49
C ALA A 131 15.77 -0.33 8.07
N PRO A 132 16.73 -1.18 7.64
CA PRO A 132 16.40 -2.54 7.23
C PRO A 132 15.68 -3.33 8.33
N GLY A 133 14.59 -4.02 7.94
CA GLY A 133 13.73 -4.77 8.85
C GLY A 133 12.66 -3.95 9.58
N THR A 134 12.56 -2.62 9.33
CA THR A 134 11.53 -1.76 9.93
C THR A 134 10.51 -1.22 8.92
N SER A 135 10.70 -1.49 7.64
CA SER A 135 9.81 -1.04 6.56
C SER A 135 8.60 -1.95 6.41
N ARG A 136 7.42 -1.37 6.15
CA ARG A 136 6.20 -2.11 5.78
C ARG A 136 6.35 -2.86 4.45
N HIS A 137 7.23 -2.39 3.56
CA HIS A 137 7.60 -3.11 2.34
C HIS A 137 8.27 -4.45 2.62
N ASN A 138 9.06 -4.56 3.69
CA ASN A 138 9.69 -5.83 4.06
C ASN A 138 8.67 -6.90 4.48
N LEU A 139 7.51 -6.48 4.97
CA LEU A 139 6.39 -7.36 5.34
C LEU A 139 5.42 -7.62 4.17
N GLY A 140 5.65 -7.01 3.01
CA GLY A 140 4.73 -7.07 1.88
C GLY A 140 3.39 -6.39 2.15
N LEU A 141 3.32 -5.44 3.09
CA LEU A 141 2.10 -4.74 3.45
C LEU A 141 1.99 -3.35 2.81
N ALA A 142 3.07 -2.80 2.23
CA ALA A 142 3.09 -1.45 1.67
C ALA A 142 3.17 -1.44 0.14
N VAL A 143 2.63 -0.36 -0.44
CA VAL A 143 2.72 -0.05 -1.87
C VAL A 143 2.99 1.45 -2.03
N ASP A 144 4.00 1.79 -2.84
CA ASP A 144 4.24 3.16 -3.27
C ASP A 144 3.58 3.39 -4.65
N ILE A 145 2.53 4.19 -4.67
CA ILE A 145 1.74 4.47 -5.87
C ILE A 145 2.44 5.52 -6.74
N SER A 146 2.65 5.18 -8.00
CA SER A 146 3.23 6.06 -9.02
C SER A 146 2.41 7.35 -9.18
N ASP A 147 3.12 8.50 -9.29
CA ASP A 147 2.53 9.84 -9.47
C ASP A 147 1.35 10.14 -8.52
N ALA A 148 1.44 9.69 -7.27
CA ALA A 148 0.36 9.81 -6.28
C ALA A 148 -0.08 11.27 -6.03
N SER A 149 0.78 12.24 -6.34
CA SER A 149 0.45 13.68 -6.24
C SER A 149 -0.39 14.21 -7.41
N ALA A 150 -0.57 13.44 -8.50
CA ALA A 150 -1.50 13.81 -9.54
C ALA A 150 -2.93 13.86 -8.98
N LYS A 151 -3.68 14.91 -9.34
CA LYS A 151 -4.97 15.21 -8.71
C LYS A 151 -5.96 14.05 -8.78
N ASP A 152 -6.11 13.42 -9.92
CA ASP A 152 -7.01 12.30 -10.14
C ASP A 152 -6.69 11.09 -9.22
N ARG A 153 -5.40 10.79 -9.05
CA ARG A 153 -4.94 9.72 -8.15
C ARG A 153 -5.11 10.08 -6.70
N MET A 154 -4.71 11.29 -6.30
CA MET A 154 -4.87 11.74 -4.92
C MET A 154 -6.34 11.75 -4.51
N ASP A 155 -7.22 12.31 -5.32
CA ASP A 155 -8.66 12.34 -5.07
C ASP A 155 -9.23 10.93 -4.93
N PHE A 156 -8.83 10.01 -5.84
CA PHE A 156 -9.23 8.61 -5.75
C PHE A 156 -8.71 7.95 -4.48
N MET A 157 -7.44 8.15 -4.14
CA MET A 157 -6.82 7.53 -2.95
C MET A 157 -7.50 8.02 -1.66
N VAL A 158 -7.72 9.31 -1.53
CA VAL A 158 -8.35 9.90 -0.34
C VAL A 158 -9.78 9.38 -0.17
N GLY A 159 -10.53 9.24 -1.25
CA GLY A 159 -11.90 8.74 -1.21
C GLY A 159 -12.04 7.23 -1.00
N ASN A 160 -11.01 6.43 -1.26
CA ASN A 160 -11.22 4.99 -1.43
C ASN A 160 -10.30 4.08 -0.59
N ILE A 161 -9.02 4.41 -0.38
CA ILE A 161 -8.05 3.42 0.12
C ILE A 161 -8.44 2.76 1.43
N GLN A 162 -9.11 3.49 2.35
CA GLN A 162 -9.55 2.94 3.64
C GLN A 162 -10.60 1.84 3.50
N ALA A 163 -11.51 2.00 2.55
CA ALA A 163 -12.54 1.00 2.27
C ALA A 163 -11.95 -0.33 1.78
N TYR A 164 -10.70 -0.30 1.28
CA TYR A 164 -9.93 -1.47 0.88
C TYR A 164 -8.87 -1.88 1.91
N GLY A 165 -8.83 -1.25 3.10
CA GLY A 165 -7.93 -1.60 4.18
C GLY A 165 -6.54 -0.98 4.11
N PHE A 166 -6.34 0.05 3.28
CA PHE A 166 -5.09 0.81 3.21
C PHE A 166 -5.20 2.16 3.94
N THR A 167 -4.06 2.64 4.38
CA THR A 167 -3.90 3.96 5.01
C THR A 167 -2.53 4.54 4.67
N TRP A 168 -2.34 5.86 4.87
CA TRP A 168 -1.00 6.47 4.80
C TRP A 168 -0.22 6.22 6.10
N GLU A 169 1.11 6.23 6.01
CA GLU A 169 2.03 6.14 7.15
C GLU A 169 2.69 7.50 7.46
N VAL A 170 3.13 8.20 6.43
CA VAL A 170 3.93 9.42 6.54
C VAL A 170 3.30 10.57 5.75
N GLN A 171 3.17 11.74 6.39
CA GLN A 171 2.54 12.90 5.75
C GLN A 171 3.30 13.39 4.51
N SER A 172 4.64 13.32 4.54
CA SER A 172 5.51 13.74 3.43
C SER A 172 5.55 12.74 2.27
N GLU A 173 4.96 11.54 2.43
CA GLU A 173 5.00 10.47 1.45
C GLU A 173 3.59 10.15 0.93
N PRO A 174 3.01 10.98 0.04
CA PRO A 174 1.65 10.79 -0.45
C PRO A 174 1.47 9.52 -1.28
N TRP A 175 2.56 8.94 -1.78
CA TRP A 175 2.59 7.68 -2.52
C TRP A 175 2.54 6.45 -1.63
N HIS A 176 3.04 6.55 -0.36
CA HIS A 176 3.25 5.42 0.54
C HIS A 176 1.97 5.08 1.30
N ILE A 177 1.34 3.97 0.93
CA ILE A 177 0.19 3.40 1.61
C ILE A 177 0.49 1.99 2.10
N PHE A 178 -0.13 1.58 3.21
CA PHE A 178 0.02 0.21 3.71
C PHE A 178 -1.30 -0.38 4.18
N TYR A 179 -1.41 -1.71 4.07
CA TYR A 179 -2.53 -2.49 4.57
C TYR A 179 -2.47 -2.56 6.09
N TYR A 180 -3.50 -2.04 6.78
CA TYR A 180 -3.45 -1.79 8.21
C TYR A 180 -4.43 -2.63 9.05
N VAL A 181 -5.35 -3.37 8.43
CA VAL A 181 -6.51 -3.96 9.12
C VAL A 181 -6.30 -5.39 9.64
N GLY A 182 -5.07 -5.88 9.62
CA GLY A 182 -4.72 -7.22 10.12
C GLY A 182 -5.38 -8.33 9.30
N ASP A 183 -5.98 -9.29 9.97
CA ASP A 183 -6.67 -10.42 9.31
C ASP A 183 -8.07 -10.05 8.79
N ARG A 184 -8.57 -8.85 9.10
CA ARG A 184 -9.87 -8.41 8.63
C ARG A 184 -9.83 -8.16 7.13
N VAL A 185 -10.66 -8.86 6.37
CA VAL A 185 -10.86 -8.59 4.94
C VAL A 185 -11.97 -7.56 4.77
N PRO A 186 -11.71 -6.37 4.19
CA PRO A 186 -12.73 -5.35 3.96
C PRO A 186 -13.87 -5.85 3.06
N ALA A 187 -15.09 -5.36 3.27
CA ALA A 187 -16.27 -5.82 2.53
C ALA A 187 -16.14 -5.69 1.01
N LEU A 188 -15.55 -4.58 0.51
CA LEU A 188 -15.31 -4.39 -0.91
C LEU A 188 -14.29 -5.40 -1.48
N VAL A 189 -13.31 -5.80 -0.70
CA VAL A 189 -12.35 -6.85 -1.09
C VAL A 189 -13.04 -8.21 -1.14
N GLN A 190 -13.91 -8.52 -0.16
CA GLN A 190 -14.70 -9.76 -0.18
C GLN A 190 -15.60 -9.84 -1.42
N GLN A 191 -16.32 -8.76 -1.74
CA GLN A 191 -17.16 -8.67 -2.94
C GLN A 191 -16.34 -8.86 -4.22
N TRP A 192 -15.17 -8.22 -4.31
CA TRP A 192 -14.26 -8.37 -5.44
C TRP A 192 -13.79 -9.82 -5.61
N LYS A 193 -13.42 -10.48 -4.51
CA LYS A 193 -13.00 -11.91 -4.53
C LYS A 193 -14.14 -12.81 -5.01
N GLN A 194 -15.36 -12.61 -4.50
CA GLN A 194 -16.53 -13.37 -4.92
C GLN A 194 -16.79 -13.21 -6.42
N ALA A 195 -16.74 -11.98 -6.93
CA ALA A 195 -16.92 -11.71 -8.37
C ALA A 195 -15.84 -12.38 -9.24
N LYS A 196 -14.59 -12.48 -8.75
CA LYS A 196 -13.48 -13.16 -9.47
C LYS A 196 -13.56 -14.69 -9.40
N SER A 197 -14.16 -15.25 -8.36
CA SER A 197 -14.33 -16.70 -8.22
C SER A 197 -15.45 -17.28 -9.10
N LEU A 198 -16.29 -16.40 -9.66
CA LEU A 198 -17.39 -16.77 -10.57
C LEU A 198 -16.97 -16.70 -12.05
N LEU A 199 -15.75 -16.30 -12.35
CA LEU A 199 -15.15 -16.23 -13.68
C LEU A 199 -14.15 -17.37 -13.90
#